data_b3cff56ebbd1323bae56d94fa82b8d08
#
_entry.id   b3cff56ebbd1323bae56d94fa82b8d08
#
_cell.length_a   1.000
_cell.length_b   1.000
_cell.length_c   1.000
_cell.angle_alpha   90.00
_cell.angle_beta   90.00
_cell.angle_gamma   90.00
#
_symmetry.space_group_name_H-M   'P 1'
#
loop_
_entity.id
_entity.type
_entity.pdbx_description
1 polymer ?
#
loop_
_entity_poly.entity_id
_entity_poly.type
_entity_poly.pdbx_seq_one_letter_code
_entity_poly.pdbx_strand_id
1 'polypeptide(L)'
;MNYAFIDSMGSLTYNNGIKIQAIMWKNGLEKWGHNVKLVNLWENIDFSSYDAVIIFAMGANIYKLIKGLSRINENIIVAPIIDPNRNDRFYKFLFKFYGSTRLALSNHYHDMWSVKEKVKLWLVRSEQERHYVSYCLDIPNDKIAKVPLNYRIPEIGQLGEKEDFCLHVSRLDAPNKNVPRLIEAAKKYGFDLKLAGHISGEKEEKKIISLIGSTKNI
;
A
#
# COMPACT_ATOMS: atom_id res chain seq x y z
N MET A 1 18.57 12.27 -12.26
CA MET A 1 17.13 12.53 -12.48
C MET A 1 16.51 13.02 -11.19
N ASN A 2 15.50 13.89 -11.31
CA ASN A 2 14.77 14.47 -10.20
C ASN A 2 13.35 13.89 -10.14
N TYR A 3 12.97 13.33 -9.01
CA TYR A 3 11.66 12.72 -8.80
C TYR A 3 10.88 13.42 -7.70
N ALA A 4 9.59 13.65 -7.93
CA ALA A 4 8.66 14.08 -6.89
C ALA A 4 7.80 12.90 -6.42
N PHE A 5 7.81 12.59 -5.14
CA PHE A 5 7.02 11.53 -4.53
C PHE A 5 5.81 12.12 -3.79
N ILE A 6 4.63 11.72 -4.16
CA ILE A 6 3.36 12.16 -3.55
C ILE A 6 2.71 10.98 -2.87
N ASP A 7 2.44 11.11 -1.58
CA ASP A 7 1.55 10.20 -0.85
C ASP A 7 0.13 10.75 -0.86
N SER A 8 -0.77 10.04 -1.50
CA SER A 8 -2.17 10.45 -1.64
C SER A 8 -3.01 10.25 -0.38
N MET A 9 -2.52 9.46 0.58
CA MET A 9 -3.29 9.07 1.77
C MET A 9 -3.01 9.91 3.01
N GLY A 10 -2.21 10.99 2.88
CA GLY A 10 -1.97 11.91 3.98
C GLY A 10 -1.31 11.25 5.21
N SER A 11 -0.28 10.44 4.98
CA SER A 11 0.44 9.71 6.04
C SER A 11 1.25 10.60 6.99
N LEU A 12 0.82 11.85 7.18
CA LEU A 12 1.52 12.81 8.02
C LEU A 12 1.59 12.38 9.48
N THR A 13 0.61 11.63 9.96
CA THR A 13 0.44 11.33 11.38
C THR A 13 0.87 9.92 11.80
N TYR A 14 0.96 8.96 10.89
CA TYR A 14 1.28 7.57 11.25
C TYR A 14 2.32 6.96 10.32
N ASN A 15 3.19 6.12 10.89
CA ASN A 15 4.05 5.25 10.10
C ASN A 15 3.21 4.11 9.53
N ASN A 16 2.79 4.24 8.28
CA ASN A 16 2.09 3.19 7.54
C ASN A 16 3.01 2.55 6.49
N GLY A 17 2.58 1.40 5.96
CA GLY A 17 3.37 0.66 4.97
C GLY A 17 3.66 1.45 3.70
N ILE A 18 2.76 2.34 3.29
CA ILE A 18 2.89 3.19 2.09
C ILE A 18 4.02 4.19 2.26
N LYS A 19 4.02 4.92 3.39
CA LYS A 19 5.09 5.87 3.72
C LYS A 19 6.46 5.18 3.80
N ILE A 20 6.50 4.01 4.44
CA ILE A 20 7.73 3.23 4.54
C ILE A 20 8.23 2.82 3.17
N GLN A 21 7.35 2.34 2.28
CA GLN A 21 7.71 1.98 0.91
C GLN A 21 8.24 3.18 0.13
N ALA A 22 7.59 4.33 0.23
CA ALA A 22 8.05 5.56 -0.44
C ALA A 22 9.45 5.97 0.05
N ILE A 23 9.69 5.94 1.37
CA ILE A 23 11.02 6.24 1.95
C ILE A 23 12.08 5.24 1.47
N MET A 24 11.76 3.95 1.42
CA MET A 24 12.70 2.93 0.96
C MET A 24 13.07 3.13 -0.52
N TRP A 25 12.10 3.42 -1.37
CA TRP A 25 12.36 3.71 -2.78
C TRP A 25 13.15 5.01 -2.96
N LYS A 26 12.83 6.06 -2.19
CA LYS A 26 13.62 7.29 -2.13
C LYS A 26 15.09 6.97 -1.83
N ASN A 27 15.33 6.28 -0.72
CA ASN A 27 16.70 5.96 -0.29
C ASN A 27 17.45 5.10 -1.32
N GLY A 28 16.74 4.18 -2.01
CA GLY A 28 17.31 3.39 -3.10
C GLY A 28 17.71 4.25 -4.31
N LEU A 29 16.84 5.14 -4.77
CA LEU A 29 17.11 6.03 -5.89
C LEU A 29 18.22 7.02 -5.57
N GLU A 30 18.28 7.55 -4.34
CA GLU A 30 19.35 8.47 -3.92
C GLU A 30 20.72 7.78 -3.86
N LYS A 31 20.78 6.50 -3.47
CA LYS A 31 22.02 5.70 -3.55
C LYS A 31 22.54 5.55 -5.00
N TRP A 32 21.66 5.64 -5.99
CA TRP A 32 22.00 5.60 -7.40
C TRP A 32 22.25 6.99 -8.02
N GLY A 33 22.36 8.03 -7.18
CA GLY A 33 22.66 9.39 -7.60
C GLY A 33 21.46 10.18 -8.17
N HIS A 34 20.24 9.73 -7.89
CA HIS A 34 19.03 10.47 -8.22
C HIS A 34 18.61 11.39 -7.06
N ASN A 35 17.87 12.44 -7.36
CA ASN A 35 17.30 13.33 -6.36
C ASN A 35 15.82 13.03 -6.19
N VAL A 36 15.34 12.84 -4.94
CA VAL A 36 13.95 12.53 -4.64
C VAL A 36 13.37 13.46 -3.59
N LYS A 37 12.42 14.27 -3.98
CA LYS A 37 11.64 15.15 -3.10
C LYS A 37 10.39 14.41 -2.61
N LEU A 38 10.26 14.22 -1.31
CA LEU A 38 8.97 13.88 -0.70
C LEU A 38 8.13 15.16 -0.65
N VAL A 39 7.04 15.17 -1.40
CA VAL A 39 6.21 16.37 -1.57
C VAL A 39 5.42 16.65 -0.30
N ASN A 40 5.58 17.86 0.20
CA ASN A 40 4.67 18.45 1.17
C ASN A 40 3.62 19.28 0.41
N LEU A 41 2.35 18.91 0.50
CA LEU A 41 1.25 19.56 -0.21
C LEU A 41 1.01 21.03 0.17
N TRP A 42 1.65 21.52 1.23
CA TRP A 42 1.60 22.92 1.65
C TRP A 42 2.71 23.77 1.00
N GLU A 43 3.68 23.16 0.33
CA GLU A 43 4.73 23.85 -0.38
C GLU A 43 4.28 24.21 -1.80
N ASN A 44 4.71 25.36 -2.28
CA ASN A 44 4.58 25.71 -3.71
C ASN A 44 5.66 24.94 -4.47
N ILE A 45 5.26 23.95 -5.27
CA ILE A 45 6.15 23.07 -6.00
C ILE A 45 5.92 23.22 -7.49
N ASP A 46 6.99 23.51 -8.23
CA ASP A 46 6.98 23.43 -9.68
C ASP A 46 7.20 22.00 -10.14
N PHE A 47 6.10 21.30 -10.44
CA PHE A 47 6.14 19.91 -10.92
C PHE A 47 6.71 19.77 -12.34
N SER A 48 6.84 20.85 -13.11
CA SER A 48 7.45 20.80 -14.44
C SER A 48 8.97 20.57 -14.38
N SER A 49 9.59 20.92 -13.27
CA SER A 49 11.04 20.75 -13.04
C SER A 49 11.47 19.30 -12.71
N TYR A 50 10.50 18.39 -12.50
CA TYR A 50 10.81 16.99 -12.20
C TYR A 50 10.75 16.11 -13.44
N ASP A 51 11.70 15.17 -13.55
CA ASP A 51 11.72 14.16 -14.61
C ASP A 51 10.52 13.20 -14.54
N ALA A 52 10.01 12.93 -13.33
CA ALA A 52 8.76 12.20 -13.13
C ALA A 52 8.12 12.50 -11.77
N VAL A 53 6.81 12.33 -11.71
CA VAL A 53 6.01 12.42 -10.48
C VAL A 53 5.47 11.04 -10.14
N ILE A 54 5.84 10.49 -8.99
CA ILE A 54 5.41 9.17 -8.52
C ILE A 54 4.37 9.34 -7.42
N ILE A 55 3.17 8.80 -7.65
CA ILE A 55 2.04 8.86 -6.75
C ILE A 55 1.85 7.50 -6.08
N PHE A 56 1.86 7.47 -4.76
CA PHE A 56 1.70 6.26 -3.97
C PHE A 56 0.25 6.07 -3.50
N ALA A 57 -0.19 4.83 -3.50
CA ALA A 57 -1.53 4.35 -3.17
C ALA A 57 -2.63 4.71 -4.20
N MET A 58 -3.77 4.06 -4.03
CA MET A 58 -4.98 4.28 -4.84
C MET A 58 -6.13 4.66 -3.92
N GLY A 59 -6.46 5.95 -3.86
CA GLY A 59 -7.52 6.49 -3.01
C GLY A 59 -8.39 7.53 -3.72
N ALA A 60 -9.43 8.00 -3.05
CA ALA A 60 -10.47 8.86 -3.62
C ALA A 60 -9.97 10.15 -4.29
N ASN A 61 -8.82 10.66 -3.91
CA ASN A 61 -8.30 11.93 -4.45
C ASN A 61 -7.24 11.78 -5.55
N ILE A 62 -6.78 10.57 -5.83
CA ILE A 62 -5.70 10.35 -6.82
C ILE A 62 -6.09 10.82 -8.20
N TYR A 63 -7.33 10.59 -8.63
CA TYR A 63 -7.75 11.01 -9.95
C TYR A 63 -7.65 12.53 -10.15
N LYS A 64 -7.95 13.32 -9.10
CA LYS A 64 -7.79 14.78 -9.15
C LYS A 64 -6.34 15.20 -9.28
N LEU A 65 -5.45 14.54 -8.53
CA LEU A 65 -4.00 14.74 -8.63
C LEU A 65 -3.49 14.41 -10.03
N ILE A 66 -3.80 13.23 -10.55
CA ILE A 66 -3.39 12.82 -11.91
C ILE A 66 -3.94 13.78 -12.95
N LYS A 67 -5.22 14.17 -12.86
CA LYS A 67 -5.85 15.11 -13.80
C LYS A 67 -5.21 16.49 -13.78
N GLY A 68 -4.79 16.97 -12.60
CA GLY A 68 -4.10 18.24 -12.44
C GLY A 68 -2.66 18.16 -12.92
N LEU A 69 -1.91 17.22 -12.39
CA LEU A 69 -0.48 17.05 -12.66
C LEU A 69 -0.17 16.70 -14.10
N SER A 70 -1.02 15.91 -14.78
CA SER A 70 -0.83 15.54 -16.20
C SER A 70 -0.94 16.71 -17.18
N ARG A 71 -1.30 17.89 -16.72
CA ARG A 71 -1.26 19.15 -17.52
C ARG A 71 0.10 19.83 -17.41
N ILE A 72 0.90 19.46 -16.42
CA ILE A 72 2.17 20.10 -16.06
C ILE A 72 3.34 19.16 -16.32
N ASN A 73 3.16 17.87 -16.06
CA ASN A 73 4.19 16.85 -16.21
C ASN A 73 3.60 15.59 -16.87
N GLU A 74 4.16 15.15 -17.99
CA GLU A 74 3.69 14.00 -18.75
C GLU A 74 4.13 12.66 -18.14
N ASN A 75 5.11 12.68 -17.23
CA ASN A 75 5.70 11.49 -16.64
C ASN A 75 5.05 11.18 -15.29
N ILE A 76 3.74 10.94 -15.28
CA ILE A 76 3.02 10.51 -14.09
C ILE A 76 3.17 9.00 -13.94
N ILE A 77 3.67 8.58 -12.80
CA ILE A 77 3.87 7.17 -12.42
C ILE A 77 2.98 6.89 -11.20
N VAL A 78 2.31 5.75 -11.17
CA VAL A 78 1.47 5.36 -10.04
C VAL A 78 1.96 4.05 -9.45
N ALA A 79 2.20 4.04 -8.14
CA ALA A 79 2.39 2.84 -7.33
C ALA A 79 1.07 2.56 -6.59
N PRO A 80 0.18 1.72 -7.10
CA PRO A 80 -1.21 1.65 -6.64
C PRO A 80 -1.36 1.07 -5.23
N ILE A 81 -0.47 0.18 -4.81
CA ILE A 81 -0.47 -0.46 -3.49
C ILE A 81 -1.84 -1.04 -3.15
N ILE A 82 -2.24 -2.04 -3.92
CA ILE A 82 -3.57 -2.64 -3.85
C ILE A 82 -3.50 -3.96 -3.10
N ASP A 83 -4.36 -4.10 -2.10
CA ASP A 83 -4.61 -5.37 -1.41
C ASP A 83 -6.08 -5.78 -1.69
N PRO A 84 -6.36 -6.45 -2.82
CA PRO A 84 -7.72 -6.79 -3.22
C PRO A 84 -8.30 -7.84 -2.27
N ASN A 85 -9.51 -7.57 -1.77
CA ASN A 85 -10.24 -8.46 -0.86
C ASN A 85 -11.50 -9.09 -1.49
N ARG A 86 -11.70 -8.86 -2.79
CA ARG A 86 -12.84 -9.38 -3.55
C ARG A 86 -12.38 -9.91 -4.90
N ASN A 87 -13.31 -10.55 -5.61
CA ASN A 87 -13.08 -11.11 -6.94
C ASN A 87 -12.72 -10.02 -7.98
N ASP A 88 -11.76 -10.29 -8.85
CA ASP A 88 -11.27 -9.37 -9.87
C ASP A 88 -12.35 -8.93 -10.86
N ARG A 89 -13.32 -9.81 -11.19
CA ARG A 89 -14.47 -9.47 -12.06
C ARG A 89 -15.33 -8.37 -11.44
N PHE A 90 -15.50 -8.41 -10.09
CA PHE A 90 -16.23 -7.37 -9.38
C PHE A 90 -15.51 -6.03 -9.45
N TYR A 91 -14.17 -6.03 -9.23
CA TYR A 91 -13.40 -4.81 -9.37
C TYR A 91 -13.39 -4.26 -10.80
N LYS A 92 -13.25 -5.13 -11.81
CA LYS A 92 -13.35 -4.72 -13.21
C LYS A 92 -14.68 -4.03 -13.51
N PHE A 93 -15.78 -4.56 -12.99
CA PHE A 93 -17.10 -3.93 -13.09
C PHE A 93 -17.13 -2.56 -12.41
N LEU A 94 -16.62 -2.45 -11.17
CA LEU A 94 -16.57 -1.17 -10.43
C LEU A 94 -15.76 -0.11 -11.18
N PHE A 95 -14.61 -0.46 -11.72
CA PHE A 95 -13.78 0.46 -12.49
C PHE A 95 -14.50 0.97 -13.73
N LYS A 96 -15.13 0.07 -14.49
CA LYS A 96 -15.66 0.39 -15.81
C LYS A 96 -17.04 1.05 -15.79
N PHE A 97 -17.91 0.63 -14.87
CA PHE A 97 -19.34 0.96 -14.93
C PHE A 97 -19.90 1.69 -13.71
N TYR A 98 -19.16 1.76 -12.60
CA TYR A 98 -19.70 2.31 -11.38
C TYR A 98 -19.32 3.78 -11.21
N GLY A 99 -20.34 4.64 -11.31
CA GLY A 99 -20.24 6.08 -11.14
C GLY A 99 -20.61 6.88 -12.40
N SER A 100 -20.94 8.14 -12.20
CA SER A 100 -21.21 9.11 -13.24
C SER A 100 -20.81 10.49 -12.78
N THR A 101 -19.86 11.10 -13.47
CA THR A 101 -19.46 12.49 -13.23
C THR A 101 -20.58 13.49 -13.49
N ARG A 102 -21.52 13.16 -14.43
CA ARG A 102 -22.66 14.01 -14.77
C ARG A 102 -23.71 14.09 -13.65
N LEU A 103 -23.85 12.99 -12.87
CA LEU A 103 -24.81 12.89 -11.77
C LEU A 103 -24.17 13.17 -10.41
N ALA A 104 -22.92 13.68 -10.38
CA ALA A 104 -22.11 13.82 -9.16
C ALA A 104 -21.95 12.50 -8.35
N LEU A 105 -22.24 11.37 -8.96
CA LEU A 105 -22.01 10.04 -8.41
C LEU A 105 -20.57 9.64 -8.76
N SER A 106 -19.61 10.10 -7.97
CA SER A 106 -18.22 9.68 -8.14
C SER A 106 -17.90 8.49 -7.27
N ASN A 107 -17.31 7.48 -7.88
CA ASN A 107 -16.68 6.37 -7.18
C ASN A 107 -15.20 6.38 -7.53
N HIS A 108 -14.32 6.23 -6.54
CA HIS A 108 -12.87 6.29 -6.76
C HIS A 108 -12.35 5.25 -7.79
N TYR A 109 -13.05 4.13 -7.97
CA TYR A 109 -12.71 3.15 -9.01
C TYR A 109 -12.95 3.72 -10.41
N HIS A 110 -14.15 4.28 -10.66
CA HIS A 110 -14.48 4.88 -11.94
C HIS A 110 -13.64 6.12 -12.22
N ASP A 111 -13.41 6.95 -11.20
CA ASP A 111 -12.57 8.12 -11.32
C ASP A 111 -11.14 7.75 -11.74
N MET A 112 -10.60 6.68 -11.16
CA MET A 112 -9.30 6.14 -11.54
C MET A 112 -9.28 5.62 -12.98
N TRP A 113 -10.33 4.91 -13.39
CA TRP A 113 -10.51 4.48 -14.78
C TRP A 113 -10.47 5.66 -15.75
N SER A 114 -11.09 6.78 -15.41
CA SER A 114 -11.18 7.96 -16.28
C SER A 114 -9.84 8.65 -16.55
N VAL A 115 -8.84 8.42 -15.70
CA VAL A 115 -7.51 9.04 -15.81
C VAL A 115 -6.37 8.06 -16.09
N LYS A 116 -6.67 6.77 -16.21
CA LYS A 116 -5.67 5.71 -16.36
C LYS A 116 -4.71 5.92 -17.53
N GLU A 117 -5.19 6.49 -18.65
CA GLU A 117 -4.38 6.75 -19.84
C GLU A 117 -3.38 7.90 -19.63
N LYS A 118 -3.56 8.71 -18.59
CA LYS A 118 -2.63 9.78 -18.21
C LYS A 118 -1.46 9.26 -17.36
N VAL A 119 -1.53 8.01 -16.93
CA VAL A 119 -0.46 7.35 -16.19
C VAL A 119 0.48 6.69 -17.20
N LYS A 120 1.73 7.11 -17.19
CA LYS A 120 2.76 6.60 -18.09
C LYS A 120 3.25 5.20 -17.69
N LEU A 121 3.36 4.96 -16.37
CA LEU A 121 3.87 3.68 -15.84
C LEU A 121 3.20 3.35 -14.51
N TRP A 122 2.89 2.07 -14.34
CA TRP A 122 2.35 1.51 -13.11
C TRP A 122 3.41 0.66 -12.41
N LEU A 123 3.72 0.96 -11.15
CA LEU A 123 4.71 0.23 -10.35
C LEU A 123 3.99 -0.72 -9.39
N VAL A 124 4.07 -2.01 -9.65
CA VAL A 124 3.40 -3.04 -8.86
C VAL A 124 4.41 -3.85 -8.03
N ARG A 125 3.99 -4.34 -6.87
CA ARG A 125 4.87 -5.08 -5.93
C ARG A 125 4.94 -6.57 -6.23
N SER A 126 3.91 -7.14 -6.85
CA SER A 126 3.75 -8.58 -7.05
C SER A 126 3.08 -8.90 -8.38
N GLU A 127 3.11 -10.18 -8.78
CA GLU A 127 2.37 -10.66 -9.96
C GLU A 127 0.86 -10.58 -9.75
N GLN A 128 0.38 -10.76 -8.53
CA GLN A 128 -1.03 -10.58 -8.22
C GLN A 128 -1.49 -9.14 -8.44
N GLU A 129 -0.69 -8.17 -8.01
CA GLU A 129 -0.97 -6.75 -8.24
C GLU A 129 -0.85 -6.38 -9.72
N ARG A 130 0.12 -6.98 -10.45
CA ARG A 130 0.23 -6.87 -11.91
C ARG A 130 -1.05 -7.35 -12.60
N HIS A 131 -1.51 -8.55 -12.24
CA HIS A 131 -2.74 -9.12 -12.79
C HIS A 131 -3.93 -8.20 -12.49
N TYR A 132 -4.05 -7.69 -11.27
CA TYR A 132 -5.12 -6.77 -10.91
C TYR A 132 -5.10 -5.49 -11.76
N VAL A 133 -3.95 -4.83 -11.89
CA VAL A 133 -3.81 -3.60 -12.69
C VAL A 133 -4.09 -3.87 -14.17
N SER A 134 -3.54 -4.94 -14.72
CA SER A 134 -3.76 -5.32 -16.13
C SER A 134 -5.21 -5.70 -16.38
N TYR A 135 -5.79 -6.58 -15.58
CA TYR A 135 -7.14 -7.11 -15.82
C TYR A 135 -8.25 -6.14 -15.44
N CYS A 136 -8.20 -5.52 -14.24
CA CYS A 136 -9.29 -4.68 -13.74
C CYS A 136 -9.28 -3.28 -14.35
N LEU A 137 -8.10 -2.71 -14.59
CA LEU A 137 -7.94 -1.37 -15.19
C LEU A 137 -7.71 -1.40 -16.70
N ASP A 138 -7.61 -2.58 -17.32
CA ASP A 138 -7.23 -2.75 -18.74
C ASP A 138 -5.93 -1.98 -19.07
N ILE A 139 -4.91 -2.13 -18.25
CA ILE A 139 -3.59 -1.52 -18.52
C ILE A 139 -2.72 -2.53 -19.26
N PRO A 140 -2.13 -2.14 -20.41
CA PRO A 140 -1.22 -2.99 -21.15
C PRO A 140 0.03 -3.34 -20.29
N ASN A 141 0.56 -4.56 -20.47
CA ASN A 141 1.68 -5.05 -19.66
C ASN A 141 2.99 -4.27 -19.84
N ASP A 142 3.18 -3.63 -20.98
CA ASP A 142 4.32 -2.75 -21.26
C ASP A 142 4.29 -1.44 -20.44
N LYS A 143 3.12 -1.06 -19.94
CA LYS A 143 2.95 0.05 -18.99
C LYS A 143 2.99 -0.39 -17.52
N ILE A 144 3.38 -1.64 -17.22
CA ILE A 144 3.43 -2.15 -15.84
C ILE A 144 4.82 -2.69 -15.54
N ALA A 145 5.49 -2.11 -14.55
CA ALA A 145 6.77 -2.59 -14.05
C ALA A 145 6.62 -3.15 -12.63
N LYS A 146 7.24 -4.31 -12.39
CA LYS A 146 7.26 -4.90 -11.05
C LYS A 146 8.47 -4.37 -10.27
N VAL A 147 8.18 -3.69 -9.17
CA VAL A 147 9.18 -3.21 -8.20
C VAL A 147 8.84 -3.83 -6.85
N PRO A 148 9.51 -4.92 -6.48
CA PRO A 148 9.24 -5.62 -5.22
C PRO A 148 9.57 -4.73 -4.02
N LEU A 149 8.98 -5.07 -2.87
CA LEU A 149 9.36 -4.45 -1.61
C LEU A 149 10.80 -4.82 -1.27
N ASN A 150 11.54 -3.84 -0.78
CA ASN A 150 12.91 -4.03 -0.30
C ASN A 150 12.93 -4.33 1.21
N TYR A 151 14.08 -4.75 1.72
CA TYR A 151 14.30 -4.95 3.15
C TYR A 151 14.55 -3.62 3.85
N ARG A 152 13.92 -3.45 5.01
CA ARG A 152 14.16 -2.31 5.92
C ARG A 152 15.13 -2.67 7.03
N ILE A 153 15.20 -3.95 7.36
CA ILE A 153 16.04 -4.47 8.43
C ILE A 153 17.39 -4.85 7.81
N PRO A 154 18.52 -4.44 8.42
CA PRO A 154 19.85 -4.89 7.98
C PRO A 154 19.96 -6.40 8.02
N GLU A 155 20.73 -6.97 7.10
CA GLU A 155 21.09 -8.38 7.16
C GLU A 155 21.80 -8.68 8.50
N ILE A 156 21.31 -9.71 9.20
CA ILE A 156 21.95 -10.22 10.40
C ILE A 156 22.93 -11.31 9.94
N GLY A 157 24.24 -11.08 10.17
CA GLY A 157 25.29 -12.00 9.69
C GLY A 157 25.27 -13.38 10.32
N GLN A 158 24.70 -13.53 11.54
CA GLN A 158 24.46 -14.81 12.18
C GLN A 158 23.05 -14.89 12.72
N LEU A 159 22.32 -15.94 12.34
CA LEU A 159 21.05 -16.26 12.97
C LEU A 159 21.33 -16.92 14.33
N GLY A 160 20.63 -16.48 15.37
CA GLY A 160 20.60 -17.16 16.66
C GLY A 160 19.92 -18.54 16.56
N GLU A 161 19.98 -19.31 17.64
CA GLU A 161 19.22 -20.55 17.74
C GLU A 161 17.72 -20.27 17.57
N LYS A 162 17.06 -21.17 16.84
CA LYS A 162 15.62 -21.08 16.65
C LYS A 162 14.92 -21.59 17.89
N GLU A 163 14.02 -20.79 18.42
CA GLU A 163 13.09 -21.19 19.46
C GLU A 163 11.84 -21.82 18.85
N ASP A 164 11.19 -22.71 19.59
CA ASP A 164 10.03 -23.47 19.11
C ASP A 164 8.72 -22.73 19.44
N PHE A 165 8.52 -21.59 18.79
CA PHE A 165 7.25 -20.84 18.85
C PHE A 165 6.89 -20.17 17.53
N CYS A 166 5.61 -19.93 17.32
CA CYS A 166 5.13 -19.09 16.24
C CYS A 166 5.12 -17.61 16.67
N LEU A 167 5.79 -16.75 15.92
CA LEU A 167 5.74 -15.31 16.13
C LEU A 167 4.81 -14.63 15.12
N HIS A 168 3.83 -13.87 15.60
CA HIS A 168 3.00 -13.01 14.77
C HIS A 168 3.24 -11.54 15.11
N VAL A 169 3.71 -10.76 14.12
CA VAL A 169 3.99 -9.33 14.29
C VAL A 169 3.08 -8.50 13.40
N SER A 170 2.14 -7.77 13.99
CA SER A 170 1.23 -6.91 13.22
C SER A 170 0.50 -5.89 14.12
N ARG A 171 -0.39 -5.06 13.53
CA ARG A 171 -1.43 -4.41 14.29
C ARG A 171 -2.49 -5.45 14.66
N LEU A 172 -2.54 -5.84 15.93
CA LEU A 172 -3.28 -7.01 16.39
C LEU A 172 -4.81 -6.88 16.30
N ASP A 173 -5.33 -5.66 16.36
CA ASP A 173 -6.77 -5.34 16.23
C ASP A 173 -7.23 -5.16 14.77
N ALA A 174 -6.32 -5.21 13.80
CA ALA A 174 -6.67 -5.03 12.40
C ALA A 174 -7.42 -6.25 11.83
N PRO A 175 -8.65 -6.08 11.29
CA PRO A 175 -9.47 -7.20 10.81
C PRO A 175 -8.80 -8.06 9.74
N ASN A 176 -8.00 -7.43 8.87
CA ASN A 176 -7.26 -8.11 7.80
C ASN A 176 -6.08 -8.97 8.31
N LYS A 177 -5.69 -8.83 9.57
CA LYS A 177 -4.64 -9.66 10.19
C LYS A 177 -5.19 -10.93 10.82
N ASN A 178 -6.50 -10.98 11.04
CA ASN A 178 -7.24 -12.15 11.50
C ASN A 178 -6.64 -12.84 12.75
N VAL A 179 -6.13 -12.02 13.68
CA VAL A 179 -5.50 -12.48 14.93
C VAL A 179 -6.43 -13.38 15.77
N PRO A 180 -7.74 -13.11 15.88
CA PRO A 180 -8.65 -14.00 16.60
C PRO A 180 -8.58 -15.45 16.10
N ARG A 181 -8.58 -15.66 14.78
CA ARG A 181 -8.48 -17.01 14.21
C ARG A 181 -7.13 -17.68 14.47
N LEU A 182 -6.06 -16.88 14.53
CA LEU A 182 -4.72 -17.40 14.88
C LEU A 182 -4.68 -17.86 16.35
N ILE A 183 -5.28 -17.09 17.27
CA ILE A 183 -5.43 -17.47 18.69
C ILE A 183 -6.23 -18.77 18.81
N GLU A 184 -7.36 -18.89 18.13
CA GLU A 184 -8.17 -20.11 18.11
C GLU A 184 -7.38 -21.32 17.59
N ALA A 185 -6.57 -21.13 16.53
CA ALA A 185 -5.72 -22.17 16.00
C ALA A 185 -4.63 -22.60 17.00
N ALA A 186 -3.97 -21.67 17.68
CA ALA A 186 -2.97 -21.97 18.70
C ALA A 186 -3.56 -22.78 19.85
N LYS A 187 -4.76 -22.41 20.31
CA LYS A 187 -5.51 -23.17 21.34
C LYS A 187 -5.87 -24.57 20.88
N LYS A 188 -6.38 -24.68 19.65
CA LYS A 188 -6.84 -25.96 19.10
C LYS A 188 -5.72 -26.95 18.86
N TYR A 189 -4.58 -26.46 18.36
CA TYR A 189 -3.46 -27.32 17.94
C TYR A 189 -2.29 -27.34 18.92
N GLY A 190 -2.36 -26.56 20.02
CA GLY A 190 -1.41 -26.61 21.12
C GLY A 190 -0.01 -26.07 20.83
N PHE A 191 0.19 -25.26 19.79
CA PHE A 191 1.51 -24.66 19.52
C PHE A 191 1.69 -23.33 20.29
N ASP A 192 2.94 -23.02 20.65
CA ASP A 192 3.29 -21.78 21.31
C ASP A 192 3.19 -20.61 20.35
N LEU A 193 2.47 -19.55 20.74
CA LEU A 193 2.21 -18.37 19.94
C LEU A 193 2.63 -17.11 20.70
N LYS A 194 3.55 -16.34 20.13
CA LYS A 194 3.90 -15.00 20.62
C LYS A 194 3.25 -13.95 19.71
N LEU A 195 2.44 -13.07 20.30
CA LEU A 195 1.80 -11.94 19.59
C LEU A 195 2.54 -10.65 19.92
N ALA A 196 3.06 -9.98 18.92
CA ALA A 196 3.75 -8.71 19.05
C ALA A 196 3.14 -7.66 18.13
N GLY A 197 2.84 -6.48 18.68
CA GLY A 197 2.33 -5.39 17.86
C GLY A 197 1.49 -4.39 18.61
N HIS A 198 0.96 -3.44 17.84
CA HIS A 198 0.13 -2.37 18.37
C HIS A 198 -1.33 -2.78 18.41
N ILE A 199 -2.06 -2.28 19.41
CA ILE A 199 -3.52 -2.33 19.54
C ILE A 199 -4.03 -0.89 19.67
N SER A 200 -5.08 -0.53 18.92
CA SER A 200 -5.52 0.87 18.79
C SER A 200 -6.20 1.44 20.03
N GLY A 201 -6.66 0.60 20.97
CA GLY A 201 -7.38 1.07 22.14
C GLY A 201 -7.65 -0.02 23.18
N GLU A 202 -7.99 0.43 24.37
CA GLU A 202 -8.22 -0.44 25.54
C GLU A 202 -9.34 -1.47 25.32
N LYS A 203 -10.38 -1.12 24.57
CA LYS A 203 -11.49 -2.03 24.25
C LYS A 203 -11.02 -3.20 23.39
N GLU A 204 -10.23 -2.93 22.38
CA GLU A 204 -9.66 -3.92 21.47
C GLU A 204 -8.64 -4.80 22.20
N GLU A 205 -7.85 -4.22 23.09
CA GLU A 205 -6.91 -4.94 23.96
C GLU A 205 -7.64 -5.92 24.87
N LYS A 206 -8.67 -5.47 25.59
CA LYS A 206 -9.52 -6.34 26.43
C LYS A 206 -10.14 -7.48 25.64
N LYS A 207 -10.53 -7.24 24.38
CA LYS A 207 -11.06 -8.27 23.50
C LYS A 207 -10.00 -9.33 23.17
N ILE A 208 -8.79 -8.94 22.81
CA ILE A 208 -7.69 -9.87 22.51
C ILE A 208 -7.32 -10.67 23.77
N ILE A 209 -7.18 -10.02 24.93
CA ILE A 209 -6.88 -10.67 26.20
C ILE A 209 -7.99 -11.68 26.56
N SER A 210 -9.25 -11.30 26.39
CA SER A 210 -10.39 -12.20 26.62
C SER A 210 -10.36 -13.43 25.71
N LEU A 211 -9.95 -13.26 24.44
CA LEU A 211 -9.78 -14.36 23.51
C LEU A 211 -8.63 -15.30 23.92
N ILE A 212 -7.54 -14.77 24.44
CA ILE A 212 -6.42 -15.56 24.97
C ILE A 212 -6.88 -16.33 26.23
N GLY A 213 -7.57 -15.66 27.15
CA GLY A 213 -8.07 -16.23 28.38
C GLY A 213 -6.93 -16.73 29.28
N SER A 214 -7.07 -17.93 29.86
CA SER A 214 -6.08 -18.58 30.71
C SER A 214 -5.11 -19.51 29.98
N THR A 215 -5.04 -19.42 28.66
CA THR A 215 -4.21 -20.29 27.83
C THR A 215 -2.72 -19.97 28.04
N LYS A 216 -1.91 -21.01 28.37
CA LYS A 216 -0.50 -20.83 28.74
C LYS A 216 0.47 -20.74 27.57
N ASN A 217 0.04 -21.16 26.38
CA ASN A 217 0.87 -21.20 25.17
C ASN A 217 0.68 -19.97 24.25
N ILE A 218 0.06 -18.87 24.77
CA ILE A 218 -0.10 -17.61 24.03
C ILE A 218 0.31 -16.44 24.91
#